data_d25dea4708a4755b87e61cc7a9ddbae4
#
_entry.id   d25dea4708a4755b87e61cc7a9ddbae4
#
_cell.length_a   1.000
_cell.length_b   1.000
_cell.length_c   1.000
_cell.angle_alpha   90.00
_cell.angle_beta   90.00
_cell.angle_gamma   90.00
#
_symmetry.space_group_name_H-M   'P 1'
#
loop_
_entity.id
_entity.type
_entity.pdbx_description
1 polymer ?
#
loop_
_entity_poly.entity_id
_entity_poly.type
_entity_poly.pdbx_seq_one_letter_code
_entity_poly.pdbx_strand_id
1 'polypeptide(L)'
;MVKPTALITGVLGQDGSYLAQLLLEQGYRVIGMVRPQANYSNHEYLGIKGQVEYVDCDLQSEAAVTKLITNLQPNELYHLGGLSAPRDSWQHPKEYTQTNSLGTLYILEAIHQHAPHTKLFNAATSEMFGINHTNGLQTENTPFLPTNPYAVTKIYAYWMANIYKKSYQLFVRL
;
A
#
# COMPACT_ATOMS: atom_id res chain seq x y z
N MET A 1 -11.19 3.98 26.18
CA MET A 1 -10.15 4.52 25.26
C MET A 1 -10.65 4.35 23.83
N VAL A 2 -10.45 5.32 22.94
CA VAL A 2 -10.80 5.19 21.53
C VAL A 2 -9.80 4.23 20.88
N LYS A 3 -10.31 3.24 20.15
CA LYS A 3 -9.45 2.27 19.41
C LYS A 3 -8.70 3.01 18.30
N PRO A 4 -7.38 2.78 18.12
CA PRO A 4 -6.68 3.31 16.96
C PRO A 4 -7.24 2.70 15.68
N THR A 5 -7.29 3.50 14.61
CA THR A 5 -7.84 3.08 13.31
C THR A 5 -6.71 2.81 12.33
N ALA A 6 -6.71 1.62 11.74
CA ALA A 6 -5.80 1.21 10.66
C ALA A 6 -6.58 1.05 9.34
N LEU A 7 -6.10 1.73 8.30
CA LEU A 7 -6.57 1.53 6.93
C LEU A 7 -5.57 0.65 6.18
N ILE A 8 -6.05 -0.43 5.57
CA ILE A 8 -5.21 -1.38 4.82
C ILE A 8 -5.69 -1.44 3.37
N THR A 9 -4.86 -1.04 2.42
CA THR A 9 -5.07 -1.34 1.01
C THR A 9 -4.53 -2.73 0.70
N GLY A 10 -5.20 -3.49 -0.18
CA GLY A 10 -4.81 -4.88 -0.43
C GLY A 10 -5.09 -5.82 0.74
N VAL A 11 -6.04 -5.46 1.60
CA VAL A 11 -6.41 -6.17 2.84
C VAL A 11 -6.78 -7.64 2.62
N LEU A 12 -7.31 -8.01 1.46
CA LEU A 12 -7.72 -9.38 1.12
C LEU A 12 -6.58 -10.22 0.51
N GLY A 13 -5.41 -9.62 0.26
CA GLY A 13 -4.20 -10.35 -0.12
C GLY A 13 -3.64 -11.16 1.06
N GLN A 14 -2.62 -11.97 0.83
CA GLN A 14 -2.00 -12.79 1.87
C GLN A 14 -1.50 -11.93 3.04
N ASP A 15 -0.59 -11.01 2.77
CA ASP A 15 0.01 -10.15 3.80
C ASP A 15 -1.02 -9.22 4.46
N GLY A 16 -1.94 -8.66 3.66
CA GLY A 16 -3.03 -7.81 4.16
C GLY A 16 -3.96 -8.54 5.12
N SER A 17 -4.24 -9.82 4.87
CA SER A 17 -5.11 -10.63 5.71
C SER A 17 -4.46 -10.97 7.06
N TYR A 18 -3.19 -11.37 7.06
CA TYR A 18 -2.44 -11.62 8.30
C TYR A 18 -2.23 -10.33 9.11
N LEU A 19 -1.95 -9.21 8.43
CA LEU A 19 -1.84 -7.92 9.10
C LEU A 19 -3.16 -7.50 9.73
N ALA A 20 -4.28 -7.68 9.01
CA ALA A 20 -5.61 -7.40 9.55
C ALA A 20 -5.90 -8.20 10.80
N GLN A 21 -5.60 -9.51 10.80
CA GLN A 21 -5.75 -10.37 11.98
C GLN A 21 -4.91 -9.85 13.16
N LEU A 22 -3.62 -9.57 12.93
CA LEU A 22 -2.72 -9.07 13.97
C LEU A 22 -3.24 -7.76 14.59
N LEU A 23 -3.67 -6.82 13.75
CA LEU A 23 -4.16 -5.52 14.22
C LEU A 23 -5.48 -5.63 15.00
N LEU A 24 -6.38 -6.54 14.60
CA LEU A 24 -7.59 -6.86 15.37
C LEU A 24 -7.24 -7.41 16.76
N GLU A 25 -6.27 -8.32 16.86
CA GLU A 25 -5.77 -8.87 18.13
C GLU A 25 -5.13 -7.78 19.02
N GLN A 26 -4.51 -6.76 18.40
CA GLN A 26 -3.97 -5.58 19.09
C GLN A 26 -5.04 -4.53 19.46
N GLY A 27 -6.30 -4.80 19.15
CA GLY A 27 -7.41 -3.94 19.52
C GLY A 27 -7.66 -2.76 18.58
N TYR A 28 -7.09 -2.77 17.38
CA TYR A 28 -7.37 -1.75 16.36
C TYR A 28 -8.79 -1.89 15.79
N ARG A 29 -9.33 -0.77 15.33
CA ARG A 29 -10.40 -0.72 14.34
C ARG A 29 -9.76 -0.88 12.97
N VAL A 30 -10.00 -2.01 12.30
CA VAL A 30 -9.38 -2.35 11.01
C VAL A 30 -10.36 -2.06 9.88
N ILE A 31 -9.93 -1.23 8.92
CA ILE A 31 -10.68 -0.88 7.72
C ILE A 31 -9.90 -1.37 6.51
N GLY A 32 -10.55 -2.19 5.71
CA GLY A 32 -9.99 -2.74 4.48
C GLY A 32 -10.52 -2.02 3.24
N MET A 33 -9.60 -1.48 2.44
CA MET A 33 -9.92 -0.95 1.13
C MET A 33 -10.05 -2.09 0.14
N VAL A 34 -11.21 -2.24 -0.48
CA VAL A 34 -11.52 -3.32 -1.42
C VAL A 34 -12.04 -2.77 -2.74
N ARG A 35 -12.00 -3.58 -3.79
CA ARG A 35 -12.64 -3.32 -5.07
C ARG A 35 -13.99 -4.04 -5.14
N PRO A 36 -14.93 -3.61 -5.96
CA PRO A 36 -16.15 -4.37 -6.24
C PRO A 36 -15.84 -5.82 -6.63
N GLN A 37 -16.68 -6.75 -6.21
CA GLN A 37 -16.51 -8.20 -6.45
C GLN A 37 -15.24 -8.82 -5.83
N ALA A 38 -14.76 -8.27 -4.72
CA ALA A 38 -13.60 -8.76 -4.01
C ALA A 38 -13.80 -10.21 -3.47
N ASN A 39 -12.72 -10.98 -3.44
CA ASN A 39 -12.71 -12.34 -2.89
C ASN A 39 -12.28 -12.32 -1.41
N TYR A 40 -13.14 -12.75 -0.52
CA TYR A 40 -12.94 -12.74 0.94
C TYR A 40 -12.42 -14.08 1.51
N SER A 41 -12.00 -15.03 0.68
CA SER A 41 -11.62 -16.38 1.11
C SER A 41 -10.54 -16.40 2.19
N ASN A 42 -9.53 -15.54 2.12
CA ASN A 42 -8.49 -15.45 3.15
C ASN A 42 -9.05 -14.99 4.50
N HIS A 43 -9.95 -14.02 4.51
CA HIS A 43 -10.59 -13.53 5.75
C HIS A 43 -11.59 -14.54 6.32
N GLU A 44 -12.26 -15.32 5.46
CA GLU A 44 -13.10 -16.45 5.89
C GLU A 44 -12.26 -17.54 6.54
N TYR A 45 -11.14 -17.92 5.90
CA TYR A 45 -10.20 -18.90 6.44
C TYR A 45 -9.63 -18.49 7.80
N LEU A 46 -9.29 -17.21 7.98
CA LEU A 46 -8.77 -16.67 9.23
C LEU A 46 -9.87 -16.36 10.28
N GLY A 47 -11.15 -16.49 9.92
CA GLY A 47 -12.27 -16.20 10.81
C GLY A 47 -12.43 -14.71 11.17
N ILE A 48 -11.90 -13.78 10.36
CA ILE A 48 -11.90 -12.34 10.63
C ILE A 48 -12.85 -11.52 9.75
N LYS A 49 -13.55 -12.15 8.78
CA LYS A 49 -14.40 -11.44 7.81
C LYS A 49 -15.43 -10.50 8.46
N GLY A 50 -16.04 -10.91 9.57
CA GLY A 50 -17.02 -10.09 10.30
C GLY A 50 -16.44 -9.06 11.25
N GLN A 51 -15.11 -8.98 11.37
CA GLN A 51 -14.39 -8.08 12.30
C GLN A 51 -13.71 -6.92 11.56
N VAL A 52 -13.50 -7.05 10.25
CA VAL A 52 -12.92 -6.02 9.39
C VAL A 52 -14.05 -5.22 8.74
N GLU A 53 -13.95 -3.89 8.79
CA GLU A 53 -14.85 -3.00 8.04
C GLU A 53 -14.31 -2.86 6.61
N TYR A 54 -15.16 -3.05 5.60
CA TYR A 54 -14.74 -2.93 4.20
C TYR A 54 -15.31 -1.68 3.56
N VAL A 55 -14.45 -0.98 2.79
CA VAL A 55 -14.83 0.22 2.04
C VAL A 55 -14.44 0.03 0.58
N ASP A 56 -15.43 0.19 -0.31
CA ASP A 56 -15.17 0.19 -1.75
C ASP A 56 -14.40 1.45 -2.15
N CYS A 57 -13.19 1.26 -2.65
CA CYS A 57 -12.36 2.34 -3.15
C CYS A 57 -11.35 1.80 -4.17
N ASP A 58 -11.26 2.47 -5.30
CA ASP A 58 -10.27 2.16 -6.34
C ASP A 58 -9.04 3.05 -6.19
N LEU A 59 -7.86 2.44 -6.11
CA LEU A 59 -6.57 3.15 -6.07
C LEU A 59 -6.33 4.03 -7.31
N GLN A 60 -6.99 3.75 -8.42
CA GLN A 60 -6.88 4.56 -9.64
C GLN A 60 -7.73 5.84 -9.57
N SER A 61 -8.62 5.97 -8.59
CA SER A 61 -9.47 7.15 -8.41
C SER A 61 -8.91 8.08 -7.32
N GLU A 62 -8.22 9.14 -7.72
CA GLU A 62 -7.72 10.17 -6.82
C GLU A 62 -8.82 10.71 -5.89
N ALA A 63 -9.97 11.05 -6.45
CA ALA A 63 -11.10 11.59 -5.69
C ALA A 63 -11.62 10.61 -4.63
N ALA A 64 -11.69 9.30 -4.95
CA ALA A 64 -12.14 8.28 -4.01
C ALA A 64 -11.13 8.10 -2.88
N VAL A 65 -9.84 8.01 -3.20
CA VAL A 65 -8.74 7.88 -2.22
C VAL A 65 -8.71 9.09 -1.28
N THR A 66 -8.75 10.29 -1.84
CA THR A 66 -8.76 11.55 -1.06
C THR A 66 -9.98 11.60 -0.14
N LYS A 67 -11.17 11.34 -0.65
CA LYS A 67 -12.41 11.33 0.15
C LYS A 67 -12.32 10.32 1.30
N LEU A 68 -11.84 9.10 1.03
CA LEU A 68 -11.71 8.06 2.04
C LEU A 68 -10.77 8.49 3.17
N ILE A 69 -9.55 8.94 2.84
CA ILE A 69 -8.55 9.35 3.83
C ILE A 69 -9.02 10.57 4.62
N THR A 70 -9.61 11.56 3.94
CA THR A 70 -10.15 12.78 4.58
C THR A 70 -11.24 12.44 5.60
N ASN A 71 -12.16 11.56 5.25
CA ASN A 71 -13.28 11.22 6.14
C ASN A 71 -12.86 10.29 7.28
N LEU A 72 -11.92 9.40 7.02
CA LEU A 72 -11.51 8.37 7.97
C LEU A 72 -10.50 8.87 8.99
N GLN A 73 -9.57 9.75 8.60
CA GLN A 73 -8.48 10.25 9.44
C GLN A 73 -7.73 9.10 10.16
N PRO A 74 -7.21 8.08 9.43
CA PRO A 74 -6.66 6.90 10.06
C PRO A 74 -5.39 7.23 10.86
N ASN A 75 -5.17 6.54 11.98
CA ASN A 75 -3.93 6.64 12.72
C ASN A 75 -2.75 6.03 11.94
N GLU A 76 -3.04 4.94 11.25
CA GLU A 76 -2.05 4.20 10.45
C GLU A 76 -2.66 3.76 9.11
N LEU A 77 -1.87 3.88 8.03
CA LEU A 77 -2.22 3.40 6.71
C LEU A 77 -1.15 2.42 6.23
N TYR A 78 -1.57 1.20 5.92
CA TYR A 78 -0.72 0.16 5.36
C TYR A 78 -1.04 -0.02 3.88
N HIS A 79 -0.15 0.47 3.02
CA HIS A 79 -0.32 0.39 1.57
C HIS A 79 0.32 -0.88 1.01
N LEU A 80 -0.46 -1.96 1.01
CA LEU A 80 -0.09 -3.26 0.45
C LEU A 80 -0.79 -3.53 -0.89
N GLY A 81 -1.79 -2.71 -1.23
CA GLY A 81 -2.56 -2.82 -2.47
C GLY A 81 -1.75 -2.43 -3.69
N GLY A 82 -1.95 -3.18 -4.76
CA GLY A 82 -1.32 -2.94 -6.04
C GLY A 82 -1.38 -4.17 -6.94
N LEU A 83 -0.95 -4.00 -8.18
CA LEU A 83 -0.72 -5.10 -9.12
C LEU A 83 0.68 -5.63 -8.88
N SER A 84 0.82 -6.92 -8.54
CA SER A 84 2.07 -7.49 -8.01
C SER A 84 2.71 -8.57 -8.89
N ALA A 85 2.17 -8.87 -10.08
CA ALA A 85 2.71 -9.87 -10.98
C ALA A 85 3.70 -9.26 -12.00
N PRO A 86 5.03 -9.40 -11.84
CA PRO A 86 6.01 -8.79 -12.74
C PRO A 86 5.80 -9.18 -14.21
N ARG A 87 5.43 -10.43 -14.45
CA ARG A 87 5.19 -10.95 -15.81
C ARG A 87 4.04 -10.23 -16.51
N ASP A 88 2.94 -10.00 -15.82
CA ASP A 88 1.75 -9.37 -16.40
C ASP A 88 1.96 -7.86 -16.65
N SER A 89 2.92 -7.25 -15.96
CA SER A 89 3.24 -5.83 -16.13
C SER A 89 3.71 -5.47 -17.54
N TRP A 90 4.24 -6.43 -18.29
CA TRP A 90 4.63 -6.25 -19.69
C TRP A 90 3.43 -6.11 -20.63
N GLN A 91 2.32 -6.75 -20.30
CA GLN A 91 1.09 -6.70 -21.12
C GLN A 91 0.22 -5.51 -20.72
N HIS A 92 0.30 -5.07 -19.46
CA HIS A 92 -0.56 -4.04 -18.89
C HIS A 92 0.21 -2.88 -18.23
N PRO A 93 1.28 -2.31 -18.86
CA PRO A 93 2.16 -1.34 -18.20
C PRO A 93 1.43 -0.05 -17.75
N LYS A 94 0.40 0.37 -18.49
CA LYS A 94 -0.41 1.56 -18.14
C LYS A 94 -1.20 1.32 -16.84
N GLU A 95 -1.85 0.16 -16.72
CA GLU A 95 -2.62 -0.19 -15.54
C GLU A 95 -1.72 -0.30 -14.30
N TYR A 96 -0.53 -0.91 -14.45
CA TYR A 96 0.47 -0.95 -13.38
C TYR A 96 0.93 0.45 -12.96
N THR A 97 1.15 1.35 -13.91
CA THR A 97 1.52 2.74 -13.61
C THR A 97 0.40 3.46 -12.87
N GLN A 98 -0.83 3.35 -13.35
CA GLN A 98 -1.98 3.98 -12.71
C GLN A 98 -2.21 3.46 -11.29
N THR A 99 -2.18 2.14 -11.10
CA THR A 99 -2.46 1.54 -9.79
C THR A 99 -1.30 1.74 -8.82
N ASN A 100 -0.08 1.37 -9.20
CA ASN A 100 1.04 1.30 -8.27
C ASN A 100 1.74 2.66 -8.09
N SER A 101 1.94 3.41 -9.18
CA SER A 101 2.62 4.71 -9.11
C SER A 101 1.66 5.83 -8.72
N LEU A 102 0.63 6.07 -9.51
CA LEU A 102 -0.32 7.15 -9.25
C LEU A 102 -1.18 6.87 -8.01
N GLY A 103 -1.61 5.62 -7.79
CA GLY A 103 -2.34 5.25 -6.57
C GLY A 103 -1.54 5.55 -5.30
N THR A 104 -0.21 5.27 -5.30
CA THR A 104 0.66 5.68 -4.19
C THR A 104 0.75 7.20 -4.06
N LEU A 105 0.86 7.93 -5.16
CA LEU A 105 0.88 9.40 -5.15
C LEU A 105 -0.41 9.97 -4.55
N TYR A 106 -1.58 9.45 -4.94
CA TYR A 106 -2.87 9.90 -4.39
C TYR A 106 -2.98 9.68 -2.88
N ILE A 107 -2.45 8.56 -2.36
CA ILE A 107 -2.37 8.32 -0.92
C ILE A 107 -1.47 9.34 -0.24
N LEU A 108 -0.27 9.60 -0.78
CA LEU A 108 0.68 10.56 -0.22
C LEU A 108 0.10 11.98 -0.19
N GLU A 109 -0.53 12.42 -1.31
CA GLU A 109 -1.20 13.72 -1.39
C GLU A 109 -2.36 13.83 -0.39
N ALA A 110 -3.21 12.81 -0.31
CA ALA A 110 -4.33 12.80 0.63
C ALA A 110 -3.87 12.86 2.09
N ILE A 111 -2.81 12.12 2.44
CA ILE A 111 -2.21 12.18 3.78
C ILE A 111 -1.64 13.58 4.04
N HIS A 112 -0.84 14.10 3.11
CA HIS A 112 -0.21 15.41 3.25
C HIS A 112 -1.23 16.52 3.48
N GLN A 113 -2.27 16.56 2.66
CA GLN A 113 -3.23 17.66 2.64
C GLN A 113 -4.31 17.53 3.74
N HIS A 114 -4.70 16.31 4.10
CA HIS A 114 -5.90 16.09 4.90
C HIS A 114 -5.70 15.29 6.19
N ALA A 115 -4.64 14.46 6.28
CA ALA A 115 -4.40 13.59 7.44
C ALA A 115 -2.91 13.49 7.80
N PRO A 116 -2.19 14.61 8.01
CA PRO A 116 -0.73 14.60 8.17
C PRO A 116 -0.23 13.84 9.41
N HIS A 117 -1.10 13.49 10.34
CA HIS A 117 -0.79 12.67 11.50
C HIS A 117 -0.75 11.17 11.19
N THR A 118 -1.27 10.75 10.02
CA THR A 118 -1.31 9.33 9.61
C THR A 118 0.11 8.79 9.41
N LYS A 119 0.41 7.67 10.06
CA LYS A 119 1.65 6.94 9.81
C LYS A 119 1.45 6.01 8.62
N LEU A 120 2.26 6.19 7.57
CA LEU A 120 2.20 5.39 6.35
C LEU A 120 3.29 4.31 6.35
N PHE A 121 2.88 3.06 6.11
CA PHE A 121 3.76 2.00 5.62
C PHE A 121 3.44 1.74 4.15
N ASN A 122 4.46 1.81 3.28
CA ASN A 122 4.32 1.52 1.85
C ASN A 122 5.18 0.31 1.48
N ALA A 123 4.55 -0.79 1.09
CA ALA A 123 5.25 -2.01 0.73
C ALA A 123 6.14 -1.81 -0.50
N ALA A 124 7.42 -2.12 -0.37
CA ALA A 124 8.39 -2.13 -1.44
C ALA A 124 8.48 -3.53 -2.09
N THR A 125 9.52 -3.78 -2.88
CA THR A 125 9.77 -5.08 -3.52
C THR A 125 11.24 -5.28 -3.81
N SER A 126 11.73 -6.50 -3.73
CA SER A 126 13.09 -6.88 -4.17
C SER A 126 13.29 -6.73 -5.69
N GLU A 127 12.22 -6.74 -6.48
CA GLU A 127 12.27 -6.53 -7.94
C GLU A 127 12.91 -5.17 -8.32
N MET A 128 12.93 -4.19 -7.40
CA MET A 128 13.59 -2.89 -7.63
C MET A 128 15.09 -3.04 -7.87
N PHE A 129 15.73 -4.05 -7.27
CA PHE A 129 17.17 -4.31 -7.45
C PHE A 129 17.47 -5.03 -8.77
N GLY A 130 16.48 -5.75 -9.34
CA GLY A 130 16.58 -6.41 -10.64
C GLY A 130 17.77 -7.36 -10.72
N ILE A 131 18.64 -7.14 -11.73
CA ILE A 131 19.86 -7.94 -11.96
C ILE A 131 21.08 -7.43 -11.18
N ASN A 132 20.93 -6.47 -10.29
CA ASN A 132 22.06 -5.93 -9.55
C ASN A 132 22.47 -6.88 -8.40
N HIS A 133 23.26 -7.87 -8.74
CA HIS A 133 23.79 -8.89 -7.83
C HIS A 133 25.25 -8.60 -7.47
N THR A 134 25.53 -7.48 -6.85
CA THR A 134 26.87 -7.18 -6.37
C THR A 134 27.29 -8.18 -5.29
N ASN A 135 28.21 -9.08 -5.62
CA ASN A 135 28.74 -10.12 -4.71
C ASN A 135 27.67 -11.04 -4.07
N GLY A 136 26.52 -11.23 -4.72
CA GLY A 136 25.48 -12.15 -4.28
C GLY A 136 24.55 -11.65 -3.16
N LEU A 137 24.86 -10.52 -2.53
CA LEU A 137 24.03 -9.93 -1.46
C LEU A 137 23.49 -8.56 -1.86
N GLN A 138 22.21 -8.34 -1.64
CA GLN A 138 21.56 -7.05 -1.77
C GLN A 138 21.37 -6.44 -0.39
N THR A 139 21.60 -5.15 -0.28
CA THR A 139 21.41 -4.35 0.95
C THR A 139 20.67 -3.08 0.61
N GLU A 140 20.34 -2.28 1.61
CA GLU A 140 19.69 -0.97 1.43
C GLU A 140 20.52 0.02 0.61
N ASN A 141 21.83 -0.22 0.49
CA ASN A 141 22.77 0.59 -0.32
C ASN A 141 22.95 0.08 -1.75
N THR A 142 22.37 -1.08 -2.09
CA THR A 142 22.44 -1.63 -3.44
C THR A 142 21.64 -0.74 -4.40
N PRO A 143 22.25 -0.23 -5.50
CA PRO A 143 21.52 0.57 -6.48
C PRO A 143 20.38 -0.19 -7.12
N PHE A 144 19.25 0.49 -7.35
CA PHE A 144 18.14 -0.09 -8.09
C PHE A 144 18.50 -0.26 -9.57
N LEU A 145 18.18 -1.43 -10.11
CA LEU A 145 18.37 -1.77 -11.53
C LEU A 145 17.18 -2.59 -12.05
N PRO A 146 15.99 -1.98 -12.15
CA PRO A 146 14.76 -2.69 -12.47
C PRO A 146 14.82 -3.32 -13.87
N THR A 147 14.20 -4.48 -14.03
CA THR A 147 14.16 -5.24 -15.29
C THR A 147 12.77 -5.44 -15.84
N ASN A 148 11.73 -4.90 -15.19
CA ASN A 148 10.35 -5.03 -15.64
C ASN A 148 9.52 -3.78 -15.26
N PRO A 149 8.39 -3.52 -15.95
CA PRO A 149 7.54 -2.35 -15.67
C PRO A 149 7.01 -2.30 -14.23
N TYR A 150 6.68 -3.44 -13.62
CA TYR A 150 6.26 -3.50 -12.22
C TYR A 150 7.32 -2.91 -11.28
N ALA A 151 8.58 -3.34 -11.43
CA ALA A 151 9.68 -2.83 -10.62
C ALA A 151 9.85 -1.31 -10.74
N VAL A 152 9.70 -0.76 -11.96
CA VAL A 152 9.75 0.70 -12.22
C VAL A 152 8.64 1.42 -11.47
N THR A 153 7.40 0.88 -11.46
CA THR A 153 6.31 1.50 -10.71
C THR A 153 6.55 1.52 -9.20
N LYS A 154 7.21 0.49 -8.68
CA LYS A 154 7.57 0.40 -7.25
C LYS A 154 8.74 1.33 -6.89
N ILE A 155 9.69 1.55 -7.80
CA ILE A 155 10.75 2.55 -7.63
C ILE A 155 10.17 3.97 -7.61
N TYR A 156 9.21 4.27 -8.49
CA TYR A 156 8.48 5.54 -8.42
C TYR A 156 7.85 5.75 -7.05
N ALA A 157 7.07 4.77 -6.57
CA ALA A 157 6.42 4.82 -5.27
C ALA A 157 7.43 5.01 -4.11
N TYR A 158 8.55 4.29 -4.16
CA TYR A 158 9.65 4.40 -3.20
C TYR A 158 10.22 5.82 -3.13
N TRP A 159 10.55 6.41 -4.29
CA TRP A 159 11.12 7.75 -4.32
C TRP A 159 10.13 8.83 -3.93
N MET A 160 8.87 8.73 -4.39
CA MET A 160 7.83 9.68 -3.97
C MET A 160 7.62 9.62 -2.46
N ALA A 161 7.51 8.44 -1.87
CA ALA A 161 7.37 8.28 -0.43
C ALA A 161 8.54 8.90 0.35
N ASN A 162 9.79 8.73 -0.12
CA ASN A 162 10.97 9.34 0.48
C ASN A 162 10.99 10.88 0.35
N ILE A 163 10.53 11.41 -0.79
CA ILE A 163 10.44 12.86 -1.02
C ILE A 163 9.41 13.46 -0.07
N TYR A 164 8.20 12.86 0.02
CA TYR A 164 7.15 13.34 0.92
C TYR A 164 7.56 13.28 2.40
N LYS A 165 8.24 12.18 2.80
CA LYS A 165 8.82 12.06 4.14
C LYS A 165 9.77 13.20 4.46
N LYS A 166 10.65 13.58 3.52
CA LYS A 166 11.68 14.62 3.75
C LYS A 166 11.13 16.03 3.63
N SER A 167 10.30 16.29 2.61
CA SER A 167 9.82 17.63 2.29
C SER A 167 8.67 18.08 3.19
N TYR A 168 7.77 17.15 3.55
CA TYR A 168 6.58 17.46 4.34
C TYR A 168 6.62 16.86 5.75
N GLN A 169 7.74 16.24 6.14
CA GLN A 169 7.93 15.63 7.46
C GLN A 169 6.88 14.55 7.81
N LEU A 170 6.32 13.90 6.80
CA LEU A 170 5.37 12.82 7.01
C LEU A 170 6.05 11.60 7.64
N PHE A 171 5.33 10.88 8.49
CA PHE A 171 5.80 9.59 8.96
C PHE A 171 5.59 8.53 7.88
N VAL A 172 6.65 8.16 7.17
CA VAL A 172 6.63 7.12 6.14
C VAL A 172 7.70 6.06 6.43
N ARG A 173 7.31 4.79 6.29
CA ARG A 173 8.18 3.61 6.28
C ARG A 173 8.01 2.83 4.97
N LEU A 174 9.13 2.19 4.53
CA LEU A 174 9.23 1.43 3.29
C LEU A 174 9.80 0.04 3.61
#